data_b2533d9e0d5d5c6696371e937d80e243
#
_entry.id   b2533d9e0d5d5c6696371e937d80e243
#
_cell.length_a   1.000
_cell.length_b   1.000
_cell.length_c   1.000
_cell.angle_alpha   90.00
_cell.angle_beta   90.00
_cell.angle_gamma   90.00
#
_symmetry.space_group_name_H-M   'P 1'
#
loop_
_entity.id
_entity.type
_entity.pdbx_description
1 polymer ?
#
loop_
_entity_poly.entity_id
_entity_poly.type
_entity_poly.pdbx_seq_one_letter_code
_entity_poly.pdbx_strand_id
1 'polypeptide(L)'
;MFLRKIATTIAISLISSSVWAGCAFENNIELKSLSNSFEAMKSITESMAECGNVTSTLDVDFKDKQPEAFAANPSLYQIGGVSNGTMVPLLNAGTIRPLDDLVAKYGSQLKPSQLIKVNGQIMAIAVMVNNQHLMYREDVLKEFRLEVPTTHAEMVAAAATIAKYDVVDYPIGGTYKAGWNLGEEFINNYLGNGGAFFGEGNAPSINNATGIATLNTMKDLTAYMDPEYLVSDSTYVQQQFQQGKIAMATLWATRAGAMDNAEESQVVGKVIMASAPMGSARPASTNWWDGLVFATNMTDEQADAAFRVAMEGIDTEMVLANNDDAVWLIDGYVAGSAAAGAIATADNGAAPYPSSSPGMGAMHTALGNGIAAFLTGEKDAATALADIEAAYTISATESGLM
;
A
#
# COMPACT_ATOMS: atom_id res chain seq x y z
N MET A 1 -47.11 -64.38 -5.32
CA MET A 1 -46.22 -64.23 -4.18
C MET A 1 -44.95 -63.60 -4.70
N PHE A 2 -44.89 -62.20 -4.76
CA PHE A 2 -43.76 -61.48 -5.29
C PHE A 2 -43.05 -60.77 -4.13
N LEU A 3 -41.83 -61.16 -3.84
CA LEU A 3 -40.95 -60.53 -2.87
C LEU A 3 -40.30 -59.29 -3.54
N ARG A 4 -40.63 -58.11 -3.09
CA ARG A 4 -39.88 -56.83 -3.41
C ARG A 4 -38.68 -56.78 -2.48
N LYS A 5 -37.47 -56.79 -3.07
CA LYS A 5 -36.23 -56.44 -2.40
C LYS A 5 -36.14 -54.93 -2.34
N ILE A 6 -36.14 -54.37 -1.14
CA ILE A 6 -35.84 -52.97 -0.88
C ILE A 6 -34.31 -52.83 -0.78
N ALA A 7 -33.70 -52.18 -1.74
CA ALA A 7 -32.27 -51.80 -1.65
C ALA A 7 -32.18 -50.44 -0.95
N THR A 8 -31.66 -50.47 0.28
CA THR A 8 -31.39 -49.23 1.03
C THR A 8 -30.03 -48.71 0.58
N THR A 9 -30.03 -47.64 -0.19
CA THR A 9 -28.80 -46.91 -0.57
C THR A 9 -28.42 -45.98 0.60
N ILE A 10 -27.35 -46.34 1.31
CA ILE A 10 -26.74 -45.45 2.30
C ILE A 10 -25.90 -44.42 1.53
N ALA A 11 -26.36 -43.18 1.45
CA ALA A 11 -25.59 -42.06 0.99
C ALA A 11 -24.61 -41.67 2.11
N ILE A 12 -23.34 -42.02 1.95
CA ILE A 12 -22.26 -41.50 2.80
C ILE A 12 -21.98 -40.06 2.30
N SER A 13 -22.50 -39.09 3.03
CA SER A 13 -22.10 -37.68 2.85
C SER A 13 -20.68 -37.58 3.37
N LEU A 14 -19.71 -37.51 2.46
CA LEU A 14 -18.38 -37.01 2.76
C LEU A 14 -18.52 -35.50 3.09
N ILE A 15 -18.63 -35.20 4.36
CA ILE A 15 -18.37 -33.85 4.87
C ILE A 15 -16.87 -33.68 4.72
N SER A 16 -16.44 -33.01 3.66
CA SER A 16 -15.10 -32.45 3.61
C SER A 16 -15.05 -31.34 4.69
N SER A 17 -14.66 -31.73 5.90
CA SER A 17 -14.12 -30.77 6.85
C SER A 17 -12.85 -30.19 6.17
N SER A 18 -12.91 -28.98 5.69
CA SER A 18 -11.72 -28.17 5.52
C SER A 18 -11.08 -28.14 6.90
N VAL A 19 -10.08 -28.97 7.10
CA VAL A 19 -9.18 -28.83 8.24
C VAL A 19 -8.41 -27.57 7.94
N TRP A 20 -8.81 -26.46 8.53
CA TRP A 20 -7.94 -25.33 8.71
C TRP A 20 -6.81 -25.87 9.57
N ALA A 21 -5.62 -26.02 9.03
CA ALA A 21 -4.47 -26.34 9.82
C ALA A 21 -4.23 -25.07 10.66
N GLY A 22 -4.50 -25.12 11.93
CA GLY A 22 -4.16 -24.06 12.87
C GLY A 22 -2.64 -23.91 12.93
N CYS A 23 -2.18 -22.92 13.68
CA CYS A 23 -0.76 -22.65 13.88
C CYS A 23 0.04 -23.95 14.17
N ALA A 24 1.20 -24.13 13.55
CA ALA A 24 2.07 -25.29 13.70
C ALA A 24 2.64 -25.45 15.12
N PHE A 25 2.47 -24.43 15.98
CA PHE A 25 2.89 -24.45 17.38
C PHE A 25 1.96 -23.61 18.25
N GLU A 26 1.86 -23.95 19.53
CA GLU A 26 1.13 -23.14 20.51
C GLU A 26 2.03 -22.03 21.05
N ASN A 27 1.57 -20.79 21.00
CA ASN A 27 2.27 -19.65 21.58
C ASN A 27 1.72 -19.36 23.00
N ASN A 28 2.58 -19.51 24.00
CA ASN A 28 2.26 -19.19 25.41
C ASN A 28 2.87 -17.85 25.87
N ILE A 29 3.48 -17.09 24.96
CA ILE A 29 4.10 -15.79 25.24
C ILE A 29 3.17 -14.71 24.72
N GLU A 30 2.84 -13.74 25.57
CA GLU A 30 2.05 -12.57 25.18
C GLU A 30 2.80 -11.75 24.13
N LEU A 31 2.20 -11.60 22.96
CA LEU A 31 2.72 -10.84 21.83
C LEU A 31 1.71 -9.81 21.34
N LYS A 32 2.24 -8.66 20.89
CA LYS A 32 1.44 -7.59 20.31
C LYS A 32 2.01 -7.17 18.97
N SER A 33 1.14 -6.89 18.01
CA SER A 33 1.51 -6.30 16.72
C SER A 33 0.82 -4.96 16.50
N LEU A 34 1.47 -4.07 15.74
CA LEU A 34 0.91 -2.80 15.27
C LEU A 34 1.16 -2.66 13.78
N SER A 35 0.09 -2.54 13.00
CA SER A 35 0.14 -2.47 11.54
C SER A 35 -0.88 -1.48 10.99
N ASN A 36 -0.74 -1.14 9.71
CA ASN A 36 -1.77 -0.40 8.99
C ASN A 36 -3.08 -1.20 8.90
N SER A 37 -4.20 -0.48 8.78
CA SER A 37 -5.54 -1.06 8.70
C SER A 37 -5.99 -1.20 7.24
N PHE A 38 -5.58 -2.29 6.58
CA PHE A 38 -6.11 -2.71 5.28
C PHE A 38 -6.21 -4.25 5.23
N GLU A 39 -7.01 -4.79 4.31
CA GLU A 39 -7.45 -6.18 4.34
C GLU A 39 -6.30 -7.17 4.41
N ALA A 40 -5.27 -7.03 3.57
CA ALA A 40 -4.12 -7.94 3.60
C ALA A 40 -3.38 -7.99 4.96
N MET A 41 -3.28 -6.85 5.67
CA MET A 41 -2.71 -6.85 7.03
C MET A 41 -3.67 -7.47 8.05
N LYS A 42 -4.97 -7.34 7.85
CA LYS A 42 -5.97 -8.00 8.66
C LYS A 42 -5.85 -9.52 8.50
N SER A 43 -5.79 -10.04 7.28
CA SER A 43 -5.62 -11.46 6.98
C SER A 43 -4.36 -12.05 7.62
N ILE A 44 -3.21 -11.35 7.54
CA ILE A 44 -1.97 -11.73 8.22
C ILE A 44 -2.16 -11.78 9.74
N THR A 45 -2.77 -10.74 10.33
CA THR A 45 -2.91 -10.67 11.79
C THR A 45 -3.95 -11.65 12.35
N GLU A 46 -4.99 -11.98 11.60
CA GLU A 46 -5.96 -13.01 11.94
C GLU A 46 -5.29 -14.41 11.93
N SER A 47 -4.49 -14.71 10.92
CA SER A 47 -3.72 -15.97 10.90
C SER A 47 -2.68 -16.02 12.02
N MET A 48 -1.96 -14.94 12.33
CA MET A 48 -1.08 -14.90 13.52
C MET A 48 -1.84 -15.17 14.82
N ALA A 49 -3.08 -14.71 14.95
CA ALA A 49 -3.88 -14.88 16.17
C ALA A 49 -4.26 -16.36 16.43
N GLU A 50 -4.27 -17.22 15.43
CA GLU A 50 -4.50 -18.65 15.56
C GLU A 50 -3.44 -19.34 16.43
N CYS A 51 -2.24 -18.75 16.56
CA CYS A 51 -1.18 -19.25 17.43
C CYS A 51 -1.42 -19.01 18.94
N GLY A 52 -2.50 -18.31 19.33
CA GLY A 52 -2.80 -17.94 20.71
C GLY A 52 -1.90 -16.82 21.24
N ASN A 53 -2.34 -16.13 22.29
CA ASN A 53 -1.63 -15.03 23.00
C ASN A 53 -1.05 -13.93 22.08
N VAL A 54 -1.72 -13.64 20.95
CA VAL A 54 -1.35 -12.55 20.04
C VAL A 54 -2.47 -11.53 19.97
N THR A 55 -2.15 -10.28 20.28
CA THR A 55 -3.08 -9.16 20.16
C THR A 55 -2.58 -8.21 19.07
N SER A 56 -3.36 -8.06 18.01
CA SER A 56 -3.02 -7.18 16.88
C SER A 56 -3.81 -5.87 16.95
N THR A 57 -3.12 -4.77 16.69
CA THR A 57 -3.70 -3.44 16.53
C THR A 57 -3.55 -3.04 15.08
N LEU A 58 -4.68 -2.82 14.39
CA LEU A 58 -4.75 -2.26 13.05
C LEU A 58 -5.16 -0.79 13.14
N ASP A 59 -4.30 0.10 12.66
CA ASP A 59 -4.47 1.54 12.85
C ASP A 59 -3.97 2.31 11.62
N VAL A 60 -4.80 3.19 11.07
CA VAL A 60 -4.44 4.00 9.90
C VAL A 60 -3.30 4.98 10.18
N ASP A 61 -3.12 5.36 11.46
CA ASP A 61 -2.07 6.26 11.94
C ASP A 61 -0.88 5.48 12.57
N PHE A 62 -0.76 4.17 12.26
CA PHE A 62 0.28 3.27 12.82
C PHE A 62 1.69 3.85 12.71
N LYS A 63 2.02 4.51 11.61
CA LYS A 63 3.33 5.09 11.31
C LYS A 63 3.74 6.20 12.28
N ASP A 64 2.77 6.92 12.84
CA ASP A 64 3.01 7.99 13.82
C ASP A 64 3.18 7.43 15.23
N LYS A 65 2.63 6.23 15.50
CA LYS A 65 2.65 5.54 16.80
C LYS A 65 3.82 4.58 16.96
N GLN A 66 4.26 3.92 15.86
CA GLN A 66 5.31 2.90 15.90
C GLN A 66 6.65 3.41 16.46
N PRO A 67 7.17 4.62 16.11
CA PRO A 67 8.48 5.06 16.60
C PRO A 67 8.58 5.08 18.13
N GLU A 68 7.62 5.68 18.81
CA GLU A 68 7.59 5.71 20.28
C GLU A 68 7.32 4.32 20.88
N ALA A 69 6.40 3.56 20.28
CA ALA A 69 6.02 2.24 20.77
C ALA A 69 7.17 1.23 20.70
N PHE A 70 7.99 1.30 19.64
CA PHE A 70 9.16 0.44 19.47
C PHE A 70 10.38 0.92 20.28
N ALA A 71 10.51 2.22 20.53
CA ALA A 71 11.56 2.79 21.35
C ALA A 71 11.35 2.50 22.85
N ALA A 72 10.15 2.20 23.31
CA ALA A 72 9.87 1.84 24.68
C ALA A 72 10.69 0.61 25.12
N ASN A 73 11.02 0.51 26.43
CA ASN A 73 11.75 -0.63 26.97
C ASN A 73 11.04 -1.17 28.23
N PRO A 74 10.40 -2.36 28.16
CA PRO A 74 10.24 -3.20 26.98
C PRO A 74 9.39 -2.55 25.89
N SER A 75 9.57 -2.96 24.62
CA SER A 75 8.76 -2.49 23.51
C SER A 75 7.27 -2.77 23.74
N LEU A 76 6.41 -1.82 23.38
CA LEU A 76 4.96 -1.99 23.51
C LEU A 76 4.39 -2.98 22.49
N TYR A 77 5.07 -3.15 21.36
CA TYR A 77 4.73 -4.12 20.30
C TYR A 77 5.99 -4.88 19.90
N GLN A 78 5.88 -6.19 19.68
CA GLN A 78 6.97 -7.07 19.26
C GLN A 78 7.08 -7.16 17.76
N ILE A 79 5.94 -7.05 17.05
CA ILE A 79 5.84 -7.16 15.60
C ILE A 79 5.27 -5.85 15.05
N GLY A 80 5.84 -5.33 13.98
CA GLY A 80 5.33 -4.16 13.26
C GLY A 80 5.09 -4.46 11.79
N GLY A 81 3.92 -4.08 11.29
CA GLY A 81 3.70 -3.97 9.85
C GLY A 81 4.32 -2.66 9.34
N VAL A 82 5.12 -2.72 8.30
CA VAL A 82 5.80 -1.57 7.71
C VAL A 82 5.77 -1.62 6.18
N SER A 83 5.99 -0.46 5.57
CA SER A 83 6.39 -0.36 4.17
C SER A 83 7.86 0.04 4.06
N ASN A 84 8.42 0.02 2.83
CA ASN A 84 9.78 0.51 2.58
C ASN A 84 10.00 1.96 3.08
N GLY A 85 8.98 2.82 3.09
CA GLY A 85 9.08 4.19 3.61
C GLY A 85 8.94 4.26 5.13
N THR A 86 7.97 3.55 5.72
CA THR A 86 7.69 3.63 7.16
C THR A 86 8.68 2.85 8.03
N MET A 87 9.45 1.92 7.44
CA MET A 87 10.55 1.25 8.11
C MET A 87 11.72 2.20 8.44
N VAL A 88 11.95 3.21 7.61
CA VAL A 88 13.17 4.06 7.69
C VAL A 88 13.33 4.76 9.05
N PRO A 89 12.31 5.40 9.63
CA PRO A 89 12.43 6.00 10.97
C PRO A 89 12.81 4.99 12.06
N LEU A 90 12.24 3.78 12.01
CA LEU A 90 12.51 2.71 12.98
C LEU A 90 13.95 2.19 12.85
N LEU A 91 14.41 2.06 11.60
CA LEU A 91 15.78 1.65 11.29
C LEU A 91 16.79 2.69 11.78
N ASN A 92 16.56 3.97 11.49
CA ASN A 92 17.45 5.06 11.91
C ASN A 92 17.50 5.22 13.44
N ALA A 93 16.40 4.95 14.13
CA ALA A 93 16.34 4.95 15.58
C ALA A 93 16.94 3.69 16.24
N GLY A 94 17.31 2.65 15.44
CA GLY A 94 17.82 1.38 15.97
C GLY A 94 16.79 0.57 16.78
N THR A 95 15.50 0.80 16.54
CA THR A 95 14.40 0.17 17.30
C THR A 95 13.90 -1.14 16.72
N ILE A 96 14.38 -1.54 15.54
CA ILE A 96 14.15 -2.84 14.92
C ILE A 96 15.43 -3.67 14.89
N ARG A 97 15.28 -4.99 15.07
CA ARG A 97 16.40 -5.92 15.19
C ARG A 97 16.74 -6.60 13.86
N PRO A 98 18.03 -6.99 13.65
CA PRO A 98 18.41 -7.91 12.57
C PRO A 98 17.72 -9.27 12.72
N LEU A 99 17.39 -9.90 11.59
CA LEU A 99 16.60 -11.13 11.53
C LEU A 99 17.38 -12.34 11.03
N ASP A 100 18.69 -12.22 10.73
CA ASP A 100 19.50 -13.28 10.10
C ASP A 100 19.40 -14.60 10.86
N ASP A 101 19.56 -14.59 12.19
CA ASP A 101 19.49 -15.80 13.03
C ASP A 101 18.06 -16.39 13.08
N LEU A 102 17.02 -15.55 13.13
CA LEU A 102 15.62 -15.99 13.14
C LEU A 102 15.22 -16.57 11.79
N VAL A 103 15.65 -15.94 10.69
CA VAL A 103 15.45 -16.47 9.33
C VAL A 103 16.16 -17.82 9.16
N ALA A 104 17.39 -17.95 9.66
CA ALA A 104 18.13 -19.21 9.61
C ALA A 104 17.45 -20.34 10.40
N LYS A 105 16.79 -20.00 11.52
CA LYS A 105 16.09 -20.98 12.37
C LYS A 105 14.71 -21.36 11.84
N TYR A 106 13.91 -20.37 11.40
CA TYR A 106 12.48 -20.51 11.19
C TYR A 106 11.98 -20.03 9.82
N GLY A 107 12.84 -19.40 9.01
CA GLY A 107 12.47 -18.77 7.75
C GLY A 107 12.59 -19.66 6.51
N SER A 108 12.50 -21.00 6.64
CA SER A 108 12.70 -21.92 5.51
C SER A 108 11.70 -21.75 4.35
N GLN A 109 10.54 -21.16 4.61
CA GLN A 109 9.51 -20.81 3.62
C GLN A 109 9.77 -19.53 2.86
N LEU A 110 10.71 -18.68 3.35
CA LEU A 110 10.95 -17.35 2.80
C LEU A 110 11.78 -17.41 1.52
N LYS A 111 11.34 -16.67 0.50
CA LYS A 111 12.08 -16.47 -0.74
C LYS A 111 13.16 -15.39 -0.56
N PRO A 112 14.27 -15.45 -1.30
CA PRO A 112 15.29 -14.40 -1.26
C PRO A 112 14.75 -12.98 -1.53
N SER A 113 13.70 -12.85 -2.37
CA SER A 113 13.03 -11.58 -2.68
C SER A 113 12.27 -10.96 -1.51
N GLN A 114 11.93 -11.75 -0.48
CA GLN A 114 11.26 -11.27 0.73
C GLN A 114 12.26 -10.72 1.76
N LEU A 115 13.55 -11.03 1.65
CA LEU A 115 14.56 -10.69 2.63
C LEU A 115 15.13 -9.29 2.36
N ILE A 116 14.59 -8.29 3.05
CA ILE A 116 15.01 -6.89 2.91
C ILE A 116 16.28 -6.65 3.70
N LYS A 117 17.38 -6.42 2.97
CA LYS A 117 18.69 -6.22 3.57
C LYS A 117 19.08 -4.75 3.62
N VAL A 118 19.57 -4.34 4.80
CA VAL A 118 20.19 -3.04 5.02
C VAL A 118 21.58 -3.28 5.62
N ASN A 119 22.61 -2.71 5.03
CA ASN A 119 24.01 -2.91 5.44
C ASN A 119 24.41 -4.40 5.57
N GLY A 120 23.83 -5.26 4.72
CA GLY A 120 24.14 -6.70 4.68
C GLY A 120 23.33 -7.56 5.66
N GLN A 121 22.56 -6.97 6.58
CA GLN A 121 21.69 -7.67 7.54
C GLN A 121 20.23 -7.67 7.07
N ILE A 122 19.51 -8.74 7.33
CA ILE A 122 18.05 -8.83 7.07
C ILE A 122 17.34 -8.01 8.13
N MET A 123 16.66 -6.92 7.73
CA MET A 123 15.99 -6.00 8.66
C MET A 123 14.47 -6.08 8.60
N ALA A 124 13.90 -6.63 7.51
CA ALA A 124 12.46 -6.84 7.37
C ALA A 124 12.17 -8.05 6.46
N ILE A 125 10.96 -8.57 6.57
CA ILE A 125 10.41 -9.61 5.68
C ILE A 125 9.32 -8.94 4.85
N ALA A 126 9.57 -8.73 3.54
CA ALA A 126 8.54 -8.27 2.62
C ALA A 126 7.54 -9.38 2.36
N VAL A 127 6.24 -9.08 2.42
CA VAL A 127 5.16 -10.04 2.27
C VAL A 127 4.33 -9.80 1.03
N MET A 128 4.27 -8.57 0.55
CA MET A 128 3.55 -8.18 -0.66
C MET A 128 4.27 -7.02 -1.38
N VAL A 129 4.00 -6.89 -2.67
CA VAL A 129 4.34 -5.69 -3.43
C VAL A 129 3.11 -4.82 -3.56
N ASN A 130 3.34 -3.52 -3.67
CA ASN A 130 2.28 -2.54 -3.78
C ASN A 130 2.70 -1.41 -4.72
N ASN A 131 1.75 -0.85 -5.43
CA ASN A 131 1.89 0.41 -6.18
C ASN A 131 0.51 1.00 -6.42
N GLN A 132 0.45 2.27 -6.74
CA GLN A 132 -0.77 2.84 -7.25
C GLN A 132 -0.90 2.55 -8.75
N HIS A 133 -2.11 2.16 -9.17
CA HIS A 133 -2.43 1.90 -10.56
C HIS A 133 -3.83 2.41 -10.90
N LEU A 134 -4.18 2.48 -12.16
CA LEU A 134 -5.50 2.93 -12.58
C LEU A 134 -6.55 1.87 -12.25
N MET A 135 -7.57 2.27 -11.51
CA MET A 135 -8.83 1.55 -11.37
C MET A 135 -9.92 2.35 -12.09
N TYR A 136 -10.77 1.67 -12.87
CA TYR A 136 -11.80 2.35 -13.61
C TYR A 136 -13.09 1.54 -13.76
N ARG A 137 -14.22 2.23 -13.82
CA ARG A 137 -15.54 1.68 -14.10
C ARG A 137 -15.66 1.37 -15.60
N GLU A 138 -15.52 0.09 -15.97
CA GLU A 138 -15.60 -0.34 -17.36
C GLU A 138 -16.97 -0.03 -17.98
N ASP A 139 -18.04 -0.22 -17.22
CA ASP A 139 -19.41 0.07 -17.65
C ASP A 139 -19.59 1.56 -17.99
N VAL A 140 -19.02 2.48 -17.18
CA VAL A 140 -19.09 3.93 -17.46
C VAL A 140 -18.28 4.29 -18.70
N LEU A 141 -17.03 3.79 -18.84
CA LEU A 141 -16.23 4.09 -20.03
C LEU A 141 -16.90 3.57 -21.29
N LYS A 142 -17.45 2.35 -21.28
CA LYS A 142 -18.16 1.75 -22.41
C LYS A 142 -19.42 2.53 -22.79
N GLU A 143 -20.20 3.01 -21.81
CA GLU A 143 -21.40 3.80 -22.04
C GLU A 143 -21.11 5.05 -22.90
N PHE A 144 -19.99 5.74 -22.59
CA PHE A 144 -19.58 6.95 -23.31
C PHE A 144 -18.60 6.66 -24.46
N ARG A 145 -18.30 5.39 -24.78
CA ARG A 145 -17.35 4.97 -25.82
C ARG A 145 -15.97 5.59 -25.63
N LEU A 146 -15.52 5.63 -24.38
CA LEU A 146 -14.20 6.14 -24.01
C LEU A 146 -13.21 4.98 -23.99
N GLU A 147 -12.01 5.24 -24.51
CA GLU A 147 -10.87 4.34 -24.32
C GLU A 147 -10.35 4.42 -22.88
N VAL A 148 -9.67 3.36 -22.44
CA VAL A 148 -9.01 3.35 -21.13
C VAL A 148 -7.88 4.36 -21.13
N PRO A 149 -7.87 5.36 -20.24
CA PRO A 149 -6.82 6.35 -20.21
C PRO A 149 -5.45 5.74 -19.92
N THR A 150 -4.45 6.11 -20.68
CA THR A 150 -3.05 5.70 -20.48
C THR A 150 -2.17 6.83 -19.95
N THR A 151 -2.68 8.05 -19.94
CA THR A 151 -2.02 9.27 -19.43
C THR A 151 -2.98 10.08 -18.56
N HIS A 152 -2.45 10.94 -17.69
CA HIS A 152 -3.29 11.86 -16.91
C HIS A 152 -4.09 12.82 -17.81
N ALA A 153 -3.53 13.27 -18.92
CA ALA A 153 -4.24 14.13 -19.87
C ALA A 153 -5.46 13.42 -20.48
N GLU A 154 -5.33 12.14 -20.84
CA GLU A 154 -6.45 11.32 -21.30
C GLU A 154 -7.48 11.07 -20.18
N MET A 155 -7.01 10.89 -18.94
CA MET A 155 -7.87 10.74 -17.77
C MET A 155 -8.71 12.00 -17.52
N VAL A 156 -8.12 13.20 -17.63
CA VAL A 156 -8.81 14.49 -17.58
C VAL A 156 -9.82 14.63 -18.74
N ALA A 157 -9.44 14.24 -19.94
CA ALA A 157 -10.33 14.32 -21.11
C ALA A 157 -11.55 13.36 -20.98
N ALA A 158 -11.33 12.15 -20.47
CA ALA A 158 -12.41 11.21 -20.16
C ALA A 158 -13.32 11.78 -19.06
N ALA A 159 -12.74 12.31 -17.97
CA ALA A 159 -13.47 12.94 -16.89
C ALA A 159 -14.33 14.12 -17.36
N ALA A 160 -13.79 14.98 -18.23
CA ALA A 160 -14.52 16.10 -18.83
C ALA A 160 -15.72 15.65 -19.67
N THR A 161 -15.67 14.44 -20.22
CA THR A 161 -16.80 13.86 -20.95
C THR A 161 -17.84 13.31 -20.00
N ILE A 162 -17.43 12.53 -19.01
CA ILE A 162 -18.30 11.92 -17.99
C ILE A 162 -19.04 12.99 -17.18
N ALA A 163 -18.35 14.07 -16.80
CA ALA A 163 -18.91 15.19 -16.02
C ALA A 163 -20.10 15.93 -16.68
N LYS A 164 -20.37 15.69 -17.96
CA LYS A 164 -21.54 16.25 -18.64
C LYS A 164 -22.84 15.50 -18.31
N TYR A 165 -22.73 14.38 -17.61
CA TYR A 165 -23.83 13.47 -17.33
C TYR A 165 -23.82 13.10 -15.83
N ASP A 166 -24.97 12.92 -15.24
CA ASP A 166 -25.10 12.60 -13.81
C ASP A 166 -25.03 11.08 -13.56
N VAL A 167 -23.93 10.43 -14.02
CA VAL A 167 -23.76 8.96 -13.88
C VAL A 167 -22.89 8.59 -12.68
N VAL A 168 -22.08 9.52 -12.18
CA VAL A 168 -21.28 9.42 -10.96
C VAL A 168 -21.23 10.80 -10.29
N ASP A 169 -20.98 10.85 -8.98
CA ASP A 169 -20.85 12.10 -8.25
C ASP A 169 -19.63 12.90 -8.72
N TYR A 170 -18.52 12.19 -8.90
CA TYR A 170 -17.24 12.75 -9.37
C TYR A 170 -16.59 11.80 -10.37
N PRO A 171 -16.14 12.27 -11.55
CA PRO A 171 -15.44 11.42 -12.52
C PRO A 171 -14.14 10.81 -12.03
N ILE A 172 -13.40 11.50 -11.14
CA ILE A 172 -12.09 11.09 -10.62
C ILE A 172 -12.13 11.05 -9.10
N GLY A 173 -11.57 10.00 -8.50
CA GLY A 173 -11.15 9.95 -7.11
C GLY A 173 -9.64 10.14 -6.99
N GLY A 174 -9.17 10.79 -5.93
CA GLY A 174 -7.75 11.00 -5.68
C GLY A 174 -7.38 10.93 -4.20
N THR A 175 -6.24 10.31 -3.89
CA THR A 175 -5.72 10.18 -2.53
C THR A 175 -4.96 11.43 -2.10
N TYR A 176 -5.64 12.59 -2.13
CA TYR A 176 -5.03 13.91 -1.97
C TYR A 176 -5.10 14.47 -0.55
N LYS A 177 -5.40 13.63 0.45
CA LYS A 177 -5.37 14.05 1.86
C LYS A 177 -4.04 14.72 2.18
N ALA A 178 -4.12 15.96 2.67
CA ALA A 178 -2.95 16.74 3.06
C ALA A 178 -2.04 15.94 4.01
N GLY A 179 -0.75 16.12 3.89
CA GLY A 179 0.26 15.32 4.56
C GLY A 179 0.78 14.18 3.67
N TRP A 180 0.96 13.00 4.24
CA TRP A 180 1.65 11.88 3.58
C TRP A 180 1.08 11.54 2.20
N ASN A 181 -0.24 11.41 2.07
CA ASN A 181 -0.88 11.02 0.82
C ASN A 181 -0.60 12.03 -0.29
N LEU A 182 -0.76 13.31 0.00
CA LEU A 182 -0.53 14.38 -0.99
C LEU A 182 0.93 14.45 -1.44
N GLY A 183 1.87 14.21 -0.50
CA GLY A 183 3.29 14.06 -0.82
C GLY A 183 3.57 12.88 -1.75
N GLU A 184 2.93 11.73 -1.50
CA GLU A 184 3.09 10.52 -2.33
C GLU A 184 2.54 10.74 -3.76
N GLU A 185 1.41 11.41 -3.91
CA GLU A 185 0.86 11.74 -5.22
C GLU A 185 1.83 12.60 -6.04
N PHE A 186 2.49 13.57 -5.42
CA PHE A 186 3.53 14.34 -6.09
C PHE A 186 4.73 13.47 -6.45
N ILE A 187 5.20 12.61 -5.54
CA ILE A 187 6.35 11.72 -5.76
C ILE A 187 6.10 10.81 -6.96
N ASN A 188 4.93 10.18 -7.02
CA ASN A 188 4.52 9.31 -8.10
C ASN A 188 4.55 10.05 -9.46
N ASN A 189 3.92 11.21 -9.51
CA ASN A 189 3.85 12.02 -10.73
C ASN A 189 5.23 12.60 -11.13
N TYR A 190 6.02 13.08 -10.16
CA TYR A 190 7.31 13.68 -10.41
C TYR A 190 8.34 12.67 -10.95
N LEU A 191 8.40 11.48 -10.36
CA LEU A 191 9.22 10.37 -10.86
C LEU A 191 8.70 9.85 -12.20
N GLY A 192 7.38 9.79 -12.38
CA GLY A 192 6.74 9.47 -13.65
C GLY A 192 7.16 10.44 -14.78
N ASN A 193 7.37 11.70 -14.45
CA ASN A 193 7.86 12.73 -15.35
C ASN A 193 9.40 12.78 -15.47
N GLY A 194 10.13 11.83 -14.87
CA GLY A 194 11.59 11.76 -14.93
C GLY A 194 12.28 12.74 -14.00
N GLY A 195 11.59 13.26 -12.99
CA GLY A 195 12.15 14.17 -11.99
C GLY A 195 13.18 13.50 -11.08
N ALA A 196 14.08 14.30 -10.53
CA ALA A 196 15.05 13.91 -9.52
C ALA A 196 14.93 14.85 -8.31
N PHE A 197 14.77 14.27 -7.12
CA PHE A 197 14.52 15.05 -5.90
C PHE A 197 15.73 15.84 -5.41
N PHE A 198 16.92 15.31 -5.64
CA PHE A 198 18.15 15.83 -5.05
C PHE A 198 19.25 15.99 -6.09
N GLY A 199 20.04 17.05 -5.93
CA GLY A 199 21.32 17.26 -6.56
C GLY A 199 22.48 16.83 -5.64
N GLU A 200 23.67 17.44 -5.86
CA GLU A 200 24.88 17.18 -5.07
C GLU A 200 24.65 17.54 -3.59
N GLY A 201 25.14 16.68 -2.69
CA GLY A 201 25.04 16.91 -1.23
C GLY A 201 23.62 16.92 -0.68
N ASN A 202 22.70 16.17 -1.29
CA ASN A 202 21.27 16.16 -0.96
C ASN A 202 20.54 17.49 -1.13
N ALA A 203 21.09 18.45 -1.88
CA ALA A 203 20.40 19.71 -2.17
C ALA A 203 19.07 19.45 -2.89
N PRO A 204 17.95 20.06 -2.46
CA PRO A 204 16.67 19.84 -3.12
C PRO A 204 16.68 20.34 -4.57
N SER A 205 15.96 19.67 -5.45
CA SER A 205 15.97 19.97 -6.90
C SER A 205 14.59 19.77 -7.53
N ILE A 206 13.53 20.19 -6.85
CA ILE A 206 12.16 20.02 -7.35
C ILE A 206 11.55 21.30 -7.95
N ASN A 207 12.10 22.48 -7.62
CA ASN A 207 11.64 23.76 -8.18
C ASN A 207 12.21 23.96 -9.59
N ASN A 208 11.68 23.21 -10.53
CA ASN A 208 12.09 23.18 -11.92
C ASN A 208 10.87 22.96 -12.84
N ALA A 209 11.09 22.94 -14.16
CA ALA A 209 10.01 22.76 -15.14
C ALA A 209 9.21 21.46 -14.92
N THR A 210 9.87 20.36 -14.53
CA THR A 210 9.22 19.06 -14.24
C THR A 210 8.34 19.16 -12.98
N GLY A 211 8.83 19.81 -11.92
CA GLY A 211 8.04 20.03 -10.69
C GLY A 211 6.80 20.89 -10.94
N ILE A 212 6.96 22.00 -11.70
CA ILE A 212 5.84 22.85 -12.08
C ILE A 212 4.80 22.08 -12.92
N ALA A 213 5.26 21.31 -13.91
CA ALA A 213 4.37 20.48 -14.74
C ALA A 213 3.63 19.42 -13.89
N THR A 214 4.32 18.82 -12.92
CA THR A 214 3.73 17.85 -12.00
C THR A 214 2.61 18.47 -11.17
N LEU A 215 2.85 19.63 -10.55
CA LEU A 215 1.82 20.33 -9.79
C LEU A 215 0.62 20.71 -10.66
N ASN A 216 0.86 21.20 -11.89
CA ASN A 216 -0.23 21.55 -12.81
C ASN A 216 -1.07 20.32 -13.17
N THR A 217 -0.45 19.16 -13.46
CA THR A 217 -1.17 17.90 -13.70
C THR A 217 -2.04 17.52 -12.50
N MET A 218 -1.50 17.60 -11.28
CA MET A 218 -2.26 17.33 -10.06
C MET A 218 -3.47 18.27 -9.94
N LYS A 219 -3.29 19.56 -10.23
CA LYS A 219 -4.38 20.54 -10.17
C LYS A 219 -5.45 20.30 -11.25
N ASP A 220 -5.07 19.91 -12.45
CA ASP A 220 -6.03 19.61 -13.53
C ASP A 220 -6.93 18.43 -13.14
N LEU A 221 -6.40 17.43 -12.44
CA LEU A 221 -7.17 16.29 -11.93
C LEU A 221 -8.18 16.73 -10.86
N THR A 222 -7.84 17.67 -9.96
CA THR A 222 -8.75 18.11 -8.89
C THR A 222 -10.03 18.75 -9.41
N ALA A 223 -10.05 19.26 -10.65
CA ALA A 223 -11.26 19.83 -11.25
C ALA A 223 -12.40 18.81 -11.41
N TYR A 224 -12.10 17.51 -11.32
CA TYR A 224 -13.06 16.41 -11.49
C TYR A 224 -13.15 15.50 -10.25
N MET A 225 -12.55 15.91 -9.14
CA MET A 225 -12.60 15.24 -7.85
C MET A 225 -13.68 15.83 -6.94
N ASP A 226 -13.97 15.11 -5.85
CA ASP A 226 -14.69 15.68 -4.72
C ASP A 226 -14.03 16.99 -4.25
N PRO A 227 -14.75 18.08 -4.06
CA PRO A 227 -14.19 19.33 -3.55
C PRO A 227 -13.44 19.18 -2.21
N GLU A 228 -13.76 18.16 -1.42
CA GLU A 228 -13.08 17.82 -0.16
C GLU A 228 -11.82 16.95 -0.36
N TYR A 229 -11.22 16.95 -1.57
CA TYR A 229 -10.08 16.09 -1.91
C TYR A 229 -8.90 16.20 -0.92
N LEU A 230 -8.73 17.32 -0.23
CA LEU A 230 -7.64 17.50 0.74
C LEU A 230 -7.82 16.71 2.05
N VAL A 231 -8.97 16.03 2.23
CA VAL A 231 -9.19 15.06 3.32
C VAL A 231 -9.38 13.62 2.80
N SER A 232 -9.32 13.43 1.48
CA SER A 232 -9.48 12.12 0.81
C SER A 232 -8.22 11.26 0.94
N ASP A 233 -8.26 10.25 1.80
CA ASP A 233 -7.25 9.19 1.87
C ASP A 233 -7.66 7.95 1.06
N SER A 234 -6.81 6.93 1.06
CA SER A 234 -7.04 5.71 0.28
C SER A 234 -8.30 4.96 0.67
N THR A 235 -8.69 5.02 1.95
CA THR A 235 -9.91 4.37 2.44
C THR A 235 -11.15 5.11 1.95
N TYR A 236 -11.12 6.43 1.97
CA TYR A 236 -12.21 7.25 1.46
C TYR A 236 -12.42 7.04 -0.05
N VAL A 237 -11.33 7.04 -0.84
CA VAL A 237 -11.41 6.79 -2.30
C VAL A 237 -11.91 5.38 -2.61
N GLN A 238 -11.47 4.36 -1.85
CA GLN A 238 -12.01 3.00 -1.93
C GLN A 238 -13.53 3.00 -1.71
N GLN A 239 -14.01 3.66 -0.67
CA GLN A 239 -15.43 3.75 -0.35
C GLN A 239 -16.22 4.48 -1.44
N GLN A 240 -15.67 5.55 -2.02
CA GLN A 240 -16.30 6.24 -3.16
C GLN A 240 -16.46 5.30 -4.36
N PHE A 241 -15.46 4.45 -4.66
CA PHE A 241 -15.59 3.41 -5.70
C PHE A 241 -16.66 2.39 -5.34
N GLN A 242 -16.57 1.79 -4.16
CA GLN A 242 -17.54 0.78 -3.71
C GLN A 242 -18.99 1.28 -3.75
N GLN A 243 -19.19 2.58 -3.46
CA GLN A 243 -20.50 3.23 -3.53
C GLN A 243 -20.90 3.67 -4.95
N GLY A 244 -20.07 3.46 -5.96
CA GLY A 244 -20.33 3.85 -7.34
C GLY A 244 -20.25 5.36 -7.60
N LYS A 245 -19.65 6.13 -6.70
CA LYS A 245 -19.59 7.61 -6.77
C LYS A 245 -18.53 8.15 -7.71
N ILE A 246 -17.52 7.34 -8.04
CA ILE A 246 -16.42 7.74 -8.94
C ILE A 246 -16.27 6.76 -10.09
N ALA A 247 -15.73 7.25 -11.22
CA ALA A 247 -15.49 6.44 -12.42
C ALA A 247 -14.05 5.97 -12.55
N MET A 248 -13.08 6.75 -12.10
CA MET A 248 -11.64 6.48 -12.26
C MET A 248 -10.87 6.96 -11.04
N ALA A 249 -9.82 6.26 -10.64
CA ALA A 249 -8.81 6.73 -9.69
C ALA A 249 -7.49 6.01 -9.88
N THR A 250 -6.37 6.62 -9.52
CA THR A 250 -5.14 5.90 -9.18
C THR A 250 -5.21 5.52 -7.71
N LEU A 251 -5.11 4.22 -7.42
CA LEU A 251 -5.27 3.70 -6.07
C LEU A 251 -4.34 2.51 -5.83
N TRP A 252 -4.03 2.24 -4.56
CA TRP A 252 -3.13 1.16 -4.16
C TRP A 252 -3.66 -0.22 -4.54
N ALA A 253 -2.77 -1.11 -5.00
CA ALA A 253 -3.10 -2.49 -5.37
C ALA A 253 -3.81 -3.27 -4.25
N THR A 254 -3.45 -3.00 -3.00
CA THR A 254 -4.07 -3.58 -1.80
C THR A 254 -5.53 -3.14 -1.58
N ARG A 255 -6.08 -2.29 -2.44
CA ARG A 255 -7.49 -1.87 -2.42
C ARG A 255 -8.31 -2.53 -3.54
N ALA A 256 -7.63 -3.23 -4.48
CA ALA A 256 -8.29 -3.75 -5.67
C ALA A 256 -9.31 -4.84 -5.35
N GLY A 257 -8.99 -5.79 -4.45
CA GLY A 257 -9.90 -6.86 -4.03
C GLY A 257 -11.21 -6.35 -3.42
N ALA A 258 -11.15 -5.22 -2.70
CA ALA A 258 -12.33 -4.61 -2.07
C ALA A 258 -13.41 -4.16 -3.08
N MET A 259 -13.05 -3.95 -4.36
CA MET A 259 -14.01 -3.57 -5.40
C MET A 259 -15.03 -4.67 -5.69
N ASP A 260 -14.64 -5.92 -5.49
CA ASP A 260 -15.49 -7.10 -5.72
C ASP A 260 -16.03 -7.72 -4.42
N ASN A 261 -15.87 -7.07 -3.27
CA ASN A 261 -16.50 -7.48 -2.02
C ASN A 261 -18.03 -7.28 -2.12
N ALA A 262 -18.77 -8.39 -2.24
CA ALA A 262 -20.22 -8.35 -2.47
C ALA A 262 -21.03 -7.80 -1.27
N GLU A 263 -20.43 -7.75 -0.07
CA GLU A 263 -21.10 -7.21 1.13
C GLU A 263 -20.99 -5.68 1.22
N GLU A 264 -19.95 -5.09 0.64
CA GLU A 264 -19.64 -3.66 0.77
C GLU A 264 -19.72 -2.89 -0.55
N SER A 265 -19.57 -3.57 -1.71
CA SER A 265 -19.44 -2.93 -3.02
C SER A 265 -20.72 -3.01 -3.85
N GLN A 266 -21.15 -1.87 -4.40
CA GLN A 266 -22.23 -1.76 -5.38
C GLN A 266 -21.73 -1.89 -6.84
N VAL A 267 -20.41 -2.05 -7.00
CA VAL A 267 -19.72 -2.06 -8.30
C VAL A 267 -19.02 -3.38 -8.60
N VAL A 268 -19.41 -4.46 -7.93
CA VAL A 268 -18.89 -5.82 -8.14
C VAL A 268 -18.86 -6.16 -9.63
N GLY A 269 -17.71 -6.61 -10.14
CA GLY A 269 -17.50 -6.98 -11.53
C GLY A 269 -17.47 -5.81 -12.53
N LYS A 270 -17.48 -4.56 -12.05
CA LYS A 270 -17.50 -3.37 -12.91
C LYS A 270 -16.20 -2.56 -12.91
N VAL A 271 -15.34 -2.79 -11.92
CA VAL A 271 -14.06 -2.08 -11.79
C VAL A 271 -12.95 -2.94 -12.40
N ILE A 272 -12.23 -2.36 -13.34
CA ILE A 272 -11.10 -3.01 -14.02
C ILE A 272 -9.80 -2.31 -13.62
N MET A 273 -8.74 -3.11 -13.51
CA MET A 273 -7.40 -2.69 -13.11
C MET A 273 -6.52 -2.53 -14.36
N ALA A 274 -5.90 -1.37 -14.53
CA ALA A 274 -4.96 -1.08 -15.61
C ALA A 274 -3.67 -0.47 -15.05
N SER A 275 -2.61 -0.42 -15.88
CA SER A 275 -1.37 0.25 -15.51
C SER A 275 -1.64 1.70 -15.07
N ALA A 276 -0.83 2.19 -14.13
CA ALA A 276 -0.84 3.62 -13.77
C ALA A 276 -0.68 4.49 -15.03
N PRO A 277 -1.32 5.66 -15.08
CA PRO A 277 -1.14 6.60 -16.17
C PRO A 277 0.34 6.94 -16.36
N MET A 278 0.77 7.01 -17.63
CA MET A 278 2.15 7.38 -17.97
C MET A 278 2.39 8.87 -17.71
N GLY A 279 3.48 9.16 -17.01
CA GLY A 279 4.15 10.44 -17.13
C GLY A 279 4.95 10.53 -18.41
N SER A 280 5.80 11.56 -18.55
CA SER A 280 6.63 11.72 -19.75
C SER A 280 7.77 10.71 -19.88
N ALA A 281 8.16 10.02 -18.80
CA ALA A 281 9.27 9.09 -18.76
C ALA A 281 8.88 7.65 -18.42
N ARG A 282 7.89 7.47 -17.54
CA ARG A 282 7.46 6.15 -17.03
C ARG A 282 6.07 6.24 -16.38
N PRO A 283 5.47 5.13 -15.88
CA PRO A 283 4.25 5.19 -15.11
C PRO A 283 4.36 6.18 -13.93
N ALA A 284 3.33 7.00 -13.73
CA ALA A 284 3.25 7.94 -12.60
C ALA A 284 2.83 7.17 -11.33
N SER A 285 3.73 6.33 -10.88
CA SER A 285 3.58 5.46 -9.72
C SER A 285 4.95 5.04 -9.21
N THR A 286 5.01 4.64 -7.94
CA THR A 286 6.20 4.06 -7.33
C THR A 286 5.92 2.63 -6.87
N ASN A 287 6.93 1.77 -6.98
CA ASN A 287 6.88 0.40 -6.47
C ASN A 287 7.26 0.38 -5.00
N TRP A 288 6.37 -0.19 -4.21
CA TRP A 288 6.49 -0.39 -2.77
C TRP A 288 6.49 -1.87 -2.43
N TRP A 289 6.91 -2.19 -1.23
CA TRP A 289 6.61 -3.44 -0.55
C TRP A 289 6.07 -3.13 0.84
N ASP A 290 5.18 -3.98 1.33
CA ASP A 290 4.75 -4.01 2.71
C ASP A 290 5.25 -5.31 3.34
N GLY A 291 5.55 -5.27 4.64
CA GLY A 291 6.16 -6.41 5.31
C GLY A 291 6.20 -6.26 6.83
N LEU A 292 6.97 -7.13 7.46
CA LEU A 292 7.06 -7.24 8.91
C LEU A 292 8.47 -6.91 9.41
N VAL A 293 8.52 -6.20 10.53
CA VAL A 293 9.72 -5.92 11.33
C VAL A 293 9.51 -6.34 12.78
N PHE A 294 10.61 -6.47 13.53
CA PHE A 294 10.60 -6.95 14.90
C PHE A 294 11.37 -5.99 15.80
N ALA A 295 10.80 -5.67 16.96
CA ALA A 295 11.40 -4.73 17.88
C ALA A 295 12.75 -5.20 18.47
N THR A 296 13.65 -4.27 18.74
CA THR A 296 14.91 -4.56 19.43
C THR A 296 14.68 -4.83 20.93
N ASN A 297 13.80 -4.05 21.57
CA ASN A 297 13.60 -4.06 23.03
C ASN A 297 12.61 -5.16 23.48
N MET A 298 12.96 -6.43 23.20
CA MET A 298 12.27 -7.63 23.66
C MET A 298 13.28 -8.73 24.01
N THR A 299 12.85 -9.73 24.79
CA THR A 299 13.71 -10.89 25.10
C THR A 299 13.90 -11.78 23.87
N ASP A 300 14.95 -12.63 23.88
CA ASP A 300 15.17 -13.57 22.78
C ASP A 300 14.04 -14.60 22.66
N GLU A 301 13.44 -15.00 23.78
CA GLU A 301 12.26 -15.87 23.80
C GLU A 301 11.06 -15.22 23.13
N GLN A 302 10.83 -13.93 23.40
CA GLN A 302 9.78 -13.14 22.72
C GLN A 302 10.08 -13.00 21.22
N ALA A 303 11.35 -12.80 20.85
CA ALA A 303 11.75 -12.68 19.45
C ALA A 303 11.56 -13.99 18.68
N ASP A 304 11.96 -15.13 19.26
CA ASP A 304 11.74 -16.48 18.69
C ASP A 304 10.22 -16.74 18.49
N ALA A 305 9.42 -16.46 19.52
CA ALA A 305 7.96 -16.61 19.46
C ALA A 305 7.31 -15.68 18.42
N ALA A 306 7.69 -14.38 18.43
CA ALA A 306 7.17 -13.39 17.52
C ALA A 306 7.47 -13.73 16.04
N PHE A 307 8.71 -14.17 15.78
CA PHE A 307 9.10 -14.56 14.41
C PHE A 307 8.34 -15.80 13.94
N ARG A 308 8.20 -16.82 14.78
CA ARG A 308 7.43 -18.04 14.45
C ARG A 308 5.95 -17.73 14.19
N VAL A 309 5.32 -16.90 15.04
CA VAL A 309 3.94 -16.44 14.84
C VAL A 309 3.81 -15.65 13.52
N ALA A 310 4.79 -14.82 13.20
CA ALA A 310 4.79 -14.10 11.94
C ALA A 310 4.93 -15.04 10.74
N MET A 311 5.70 -16.14 10.85
CA MET A 311 5.82 -17.12 9.77
C MET A 311 4.49 -17.89 9.52
N GLU A 312 3.71 -18.16 10.54
CA GLU A 312 2.35 -18.70 10.39
C GLU A 312 1.43 -17.66 9.73
N GLY A 313 1.51 -16.39 10.17
CA GLY A 313 0.72 -15.30 9.58
C GLY A 313 0.99 -15.01 8.11
N ILE A 314 2.10 -15.52 7.57
CA ILE A 314 2.52 -15.32 6.17
C ILE A 314 2.83 -16.65 5.47
N ASP A 315 2.07 -17.67 5.77
CA ASP A 315 2.22 -18.99 5.15
C ASP A 315 1.38 -19.13 3.88
N THR A 316 1.49 -20.29 3.25
CA THR A 316 0.73 -20.64 2.04
C THR A 316 -0.77 -20.75 2.31
N GLU A 317 -1.18 -21.18 3.50
CA GLU A 317 -2.59 -21.35 3.86
C GLU A 317 -3.30 -20.00 3.95
N MET A 318 -2.68 -19.03 4.64
CA MET A 318 -3.17 -17.65 4.70
C MET A 318 -3.36 -17.08 3.30
N VAL A 319 -2.36 -17.25 2.40
CA VAL A 319 -2.44 -16.73 1.02
C VAL A 319 -3.52 -17.41 0.20
N LEU A 320 -3.67 -18.74 0.30
CA LEU A 320 -4.72 -19.46 -0.44
C LEU A 320 -6.13 -19.05 -0.01
N ALA A 321 -6.32 -18.70 1.27
CA ALA A 321 -7.58 -18.21 1.80
C ALA A 321 -7.86 -16.76 1.38
N ASN A 322 -6.83 -15.95 1.17
CA ASN A 322 -6.89 -14.48 0.98
C ASN A 322 -6.10 -14.02 -0.27
N ASN A 323 -6.20 -14.81 -1.36
CA ASN A 323 -5.37 -14.61 -2.57
C ASN A 323 -5.50 -13.21 -3.18
N ASP A 324 -6.69 -12.62 -3.14
CA ASP A 324 -7.00 -11.38 -3.84
C ASP A 324 -6.82 -10.12 -2.97
N ASP A 325 -6.40 -10.28 -1.70
CA ASP A 325 -6.19 -9.15 -0.78
C ASP A 325 -4.92 -8.35 -1.10
N ALA A 326 -3.94 -8.98 -1.75
CA ALA A 326 -2.69 -8.34 -2.14
C ALA A 326 -2.00 -9.04 -3.32
N VAL A 327 -0.96 -8.38 -3.84
CA VAL A 327 0.03 -9.03 -4.73
C VAL A 327 1.10 -9.66 -3.85
N TRP A 328 0.84 -10.88 -3.40
CA TRP A 328 1.67 -11.56 -2.42
C TRP A 328 3.03 -12.01 -2.97
N LEU A 329 4.07 -11.91 -2.16
CA LEU A 329 5.40 -12.50 -2.43
C LEU A 329 5.51 -13.93 -1.91
N ILE A 330 4.50 -14.44 -1.25
CA ILE A 330 4.44 -15.71 -0.52
C ILE A 330 4.10 -16.85 -1.50
N ASP A 331 4.50 -18.07 -1.16
CA ASP A 331 4.14 -19.26 -1.94
C ASP A 331 2.62 -19.52 -1.91
N GLY A 332 2.10 -20.07 -3.00
CA GLY A 332 0.67 -20.32 -3.15
C GLY A 332 -0.10 -19.18 -3.83
N TYR A 333 0.48 -17.98 -3.92
CA TYR A 333 -0.15 -16.87 -4.61
C TYR A 333 -0.32 -17.12 -6.11
N VAL A 334 -1.54 -16.84 -6.59
CA VAL A 334 -1.87 -16.89 -8.02
C VAL A 334 -2.46 -15.51 -8.41
N ALA A 335 -1.76 -14.80 -9.28
CA ALA A 335 -2.19 -13.48 -9.72
C ALA A 335 -3.57 -13.54 -10.39
N GLY A 336 -4.54 -12.85 -9.80
CA GLY A 336 -5.89 -12.67 -10.31
C GLY A 336 -6.08 -11.32 -11.03
N SER A 337 -7.33 -11.01 -11.37
CA SER A 337 -7.71 -9.73 -12.02
C SER A 337 -7.37 -8.52 -11.14
N ALA A 338 -7.46 -8.64 -9.82
CA ALA A 338 -7.11 -7.59 -8.87
C ALA A 338 -5.64 -7.15 -8.97
N ALA A 339 -4.73 -8.07 -9.30
CA ALA A 339 -3.30 -7.78 -9.45
C ALA A 339 -2.91 -7.19 -10.81
N ALA A 340 -3.78 -7.27 -11.81
CA ALA A 340 -3.43 -6.97 -13.20
C ALA A 340 -2.86 -5.56 -13.39
N GLY A 341 -3.45 -4.56 -12.73
CA GLY A 341 -2.99 -3.17 -12.79
C GLY A 341 -1.62 -2.97 -12.16
N ALA A 342 -1.39 -3.60 -11.01
CA ALA A 342 -0.12 -3.51 -10.29
C ALA A 342 1.03 -4.16 -11.08
N ILE A 343 0.79 -5.35 -11.62
CA ILE A 343 1.76 -6.07 -12.47
C ILE A 343 2.08 -5.25 -13.71
N ALA A 344 1.07 -4.76 -14.43
CA ALA A 344 1.26 -3.95 -15.62
C ALA A 344 2.02 -2.64 -15.31
N THR A 345 1.78 -2.01 -14.15
CA THR A 345 2.49 -0.81 -13.71
C THR A 345 3.98 -1.10 -13.47
N ALA A 346 4.30 -2.20 -12.80
CA ALA A 346 5.67 -2.62 -12.55
C ALA A 346 6.39 -3.00 -13.86
N ASP A 347 5.76 -3.78 -14.74
CA ASP A 347 6.30 -4.22 -16.03
C ASP A 347 6.56 -3.03 -16.98
N ASN A 348 5.75 -1.98 -16.91
CA ASN A 348 5.95 -0.74 -17.64
C ASN A 348 7.05 0.15 -17.05
N GLY A 349 7.73 -0.30 -15.99
CA GLY A 349 8.93 0.33 -15.44
C GLY A 349 8.66 1.45 -14.44
N ALA A 350 7.61 1.32 -13.61
CA ALA A 350 7.42 2.19 -12.45
C ALA A 350 8.68 2.24 -11.58
N ALA A 351 9.05 3.43 -11.11
CA ALA A 351 10.23 3.61 -10.28
C ALA A 351 10.05 2.96 -8.90
N PRO A 352 11.10 2.46 -8.24
CA PRO A 352 11.02 2.17 -6.82
C PRO A 352 10.84 3.49 -6.04
N TYR A 353 10.09 3.44 -4.94
CA TYR A 353 10.08 4.58 -4.01
C TYR A 353 11.51 4.79 -3.47
N PRO A 354 12.04 6.04 -3.46
CA PRO A 354 13.45 6.28 -3.18
C PRO A 354 13.78 6.26 -1.68
N SER A 355 13.36 5.21 -0.96
CA SER A 355 13.56 5.01 0.48
C SER A 355 15.05 4.94 0.89
N SER A 356 15.93 4.60 -0.04
CA SER A 356 17.39 4.58 0.20
C SER A 356 18.03 5.97 0.22
N SER A 357 17.34 7.02 -0.22
CA SER A 357 17.82 8.39 -0.17
C SER A 357 17.60 8.97 1.24
N PRO A 358 18.65 9.36 1.97
CA PRO A 358 18.52 9.78 3.37
C PRO A 358 17.54 10.96 3.58
N GLY A 359 17.48 11.89 2.60
CA GLY A 359 16.61 13.05 2.66
C GLY A 359 15.16 12.80 2.26
N MET A 360 14.81 11.60 1.76
CA MET A 360 13.49 11.39 1.15
C MET A 360 12.33 11.52 2.13
N GLY A 361 12.49 11.08 3.37
CA GLY A 361 11.47 11.23 4.41
C GLY A 361 11.15 12.71 4.73
N ALA A 362 12.20 13.53 4.85
CA ALA A 362 12.03 14.99 5.06
C ALA A 362 11.41 15.67 3.84
N MET A 363 11.80 15.27 2.63
CA MET A 363 11.22 15.76 1.38
C MET A 363 9.74 15.38 1.25
N HIS A 364 9.40 14.14 1.54
CA HIS A 364 8.00 13.67 1.53
C HIS A 364 7.13 14.49 2.48
N THR A 365 7.63 14.73 3.70
CA THR A 365 6.92 15.56 4.69
C THR A 365 6.76 16.99 4.22
N ALA A 366 7.80 17.60 3.66
CA ALA A 366 7.75 18.98 3.12
C ALA A 366 6.75 19.09 1.96
N LEU A 367 6.73 18.11 1.04
CA LEU A 367 5.77 18.02 -0.05
C LEU A 367 4.34 17.92 0.48
N GLY A 368 4.08 16.98 1.38
CA GLY A 368 2.75 16.76 1.94
C GLY A 368 2.15 18.00 2.60
N ASN A 369 2.99 18.80 3.24
CA ASN A 369 2.58 20.03 3.93
C ASN A 369 2.48 21.25 3.00
N GLY A 370 3.26 21.31 1.92
CA GLY A 370 3.39 22.51 1.08
C GLY A 370 2.48 22.55 -0.15
N ILE A 371 2.09 21.41 -0.71
CA ILE A 371 1.38 21.34 -2.00
C ILE A 371 -0.04 21.92 -1.92
N ALA A 372 -0.72 21.78 -0.79
CA ALA A 372 -2.10 22.23 -0.63
C ALA A 372 -2.30 23.70 -0.98
N ALA A 373 -1.34 24.58 -0.63
CA ALA A 373 -1.40 26.00 -0.93
C ALA A 373 -1.42 26.32 -2.45
N PHE A 374 -0.80 25.46 -3.27
CA PHE A 374 -0.91 25.57 -4.72
C PHE A 374 -2.27 25.05 -5.22
N LEU A 375 -2.73 23.92 -4.75
CA LEU A 375 -3.99 23.32 -5.18
C LEU A 375 -5.20 24.22 -4.86
N THR A 376 -5.18 24.90 -3.71
CA THR A 376 -6.21 25.88 -3.32
C THR A 376 -6.09 27.22 -4.03
N GLY A 377 -4.97 27.48 -4.72
CA GLY A 377 -4.73 28.73 -5.45
C GLY A 377 -4.17 29.86 -4.59
N GLU A 378 -3.71 29.57 -3.36
CA GLU A 378 -3.05 30.54 -2.48
C GLU A 378 -1.65 30.92 -2.99
N LYS A 379 -0.96 30.00 -3.69
CA LYS A 379 0.37 30.18 -4.26
C LYS A 379 0.42 29.71 -5.70
N ASP A 380 1.31 30.29 -6.50
CA ASP A 380 1.69 29.71 -7.78
C ASP A 380 2.62 28.51 -7.59
N ALA A 381 2.80 27.70 -8.63
CA ALA A 381 3.57 26.46 -8.57
C ALA A 381 5.05 26.68 -8.18
N ALA A 382 5.70 27.71 -8.75
CA ALA A 382 7.11 27.99 -8.46
C ALA A 382 7.31 28.43 -7.02
N THR A 383 6.42 29.28 -6.50
CA THR A 383 6.44 29.73 -5.10
C THR A 383 6.21 28.54 -4.15
N ALA A 384 5.22 27.69 -4.43
CA ALA A 384 4.95 26.53 -3.60
C ALA A 384 6.15 25.55 -3.56
N LEU A 385 6.78 25.28 -4.71
CA LEU A 385 7.98 24.43 -4.78
C LEU A 385 9.18 25.04 -4.05
N ALA A 386 9.37 26.38 -4.16
CA ALA A 386 10.44 27.08 -3.44
C ALA A 386 10.28 26.96 -1.92
N ASP A 387 9.05 27.11 -1.41
CA ASP A 387 8.75 26.96 0.01
C ASP A 387 8.95 25.53 0.50
N ILE A 388 8.60 24.54 -0.32
CA ILE A 388 8.82 23.12 -0.04
C ILE A 388 10.32 22.81 0.05
N GLU A 389 11.13 23.32 -0.90
CA GLU A 389 12.59 23.18 -0.87
C GLU A 389 13.22 23.89 0.36
N ALA A 390 12.70 25.04 0.77
CA ALA A 390 13.14 25.73 1.97
C ALA A 390 12.80 24.92 3.24
N ALA A 391 11.59 24.39 3.36
CA ALA A 391 11.17 23.55 4.48
C ALA A 391 11.99 22.26 4.57
N TYR A 392 12.25 21.61 3.43
CA TYR A 392 13.14 20.46 3.35
C TYR A 392 14.55 20.82 3.83
N THR A 393 15.13 21.93 3.35
CA THR A 393 16.50 22.36 3.67
C THR A 393 16.68 22.58 5.17
N ILE A 394 15.69 23.19 5.85
CA ILE A 394 15.70 23.35 7.31
C ILE A 394 15.76 21.99 7.99
N SER A 395 14.84 21.09 7.68
CA SER A 395 14.76 19.76 8.29
C SER A 395 16.00 18.91 8.00
N ALA A 396 16.53 18.96 6.79
CA ALA A 396 17.73 18.22 6.39
C ALA A 396 18.98 18.72 7.11
N THR A 397 19.11 20.05 7.30
CA THR A 397 20.21 20.65 8.05
C THR A 397 20.16 20.26 9.53
N GLU A 398 18.98 20.36 10.15
CA GLU A 398 18.78 19.96 11.54
C GLU A 398 19.08 18.47 11.79
N SER A 399 18.85 17.64 10.79
CA SER A 399 19.12 16.19 10.82
C SER A 399 20.55 15.82 10.38
N GLY A 400 21.39 16.80 10.03
CA GLY A 400 22.77 16.55 9.57
C GLY A 400 22.87 15.84 8.21
N LEU A 401 21.87 15.99 7.36
CA LEU A 401 21.83 15.42 6.00
C LEU A 401 22.40 16.37 4.95
N MET A 402 22.58 17.63 5.30
CA MET A 402 23.16 18.71 4.48
C MET A 402 24.19 19.48 5.28
#